data_344eec46505260f9a49ba1de4102d315
#
_entry.id   344eec46505260f9a49ba1de4102d315
#
_cell.length_a   1.000
_cell.length_b   1.000
_cell.length_c   1.000
_cell.angle_alpha   90.00
_cell.angle_beta   90.00
_cell.angle_gamma   90.00
#
_symmetry.space_group_name_H-M   'P 1'
#
loop_
_entity.id
_entity.type
_entity.pdbx_description
1 polymer ?
#
loop_
_entity_poly.entity_id
_entity_poly.type
_entity_poly.pdbx_seq_one_letter_code
_entity_poly.pdbx_strand_id
1 'polypeptide(L)'
;VEFYARGPRSNYSDRKTGLPAQLASTQDAIAVLPQPYVTAAGLKDDTLRVALDLTAEWDKVADTQLITGVTVVRKAYAEEHPDVVAAFLADYAQSVNAANTDLDGTAALCEEQGVVAKAAIAKKALPNCNIVCLTGEELKADVSGYLQVLYDADPAAVGGTLPGEDFYWAAQ
;
A
#
# COMPACT_ATOMS: atom_id res chain seq x y z
N VAL A 1 -0.50 -6.32 0.89
CA VAL A 1 -1.09 -6.99 -0.29
C VAL A 1 -1.08 -8.48 -0.06
N GLU A 2 -2.20 -9.16 -0.19
CA GLU A 2 -2.30 -10.57 0.15
C GLU A 2 -2.71 -11.41 -1.05
N PHE A 3 -2.04 -12.57 -1.24
CA PHE A 3 -2.09 -13.36 -2.46
C PHE A 3 -3.01 -14.58 -2.41
N TYR A 4 -3.45 -15.04 -3.56
CA TYR A 4 -4.42 -16.09 -3.81
C TYR A 4 -3.99 -17.13 -4.80
N ALA A 5 -4.11 -18.42 -4.48
CA ALA A 5 -3.92 -19.50 -5.42
C ALA A 5 -5.27 -19.94 -6.03
N ARG A 6 -5.27 -20.48 -7.20
CA ARG A 6 -6.35 -20.60 -8.14
C ARG A 6 -6.74 -22.03 -8.55
N GLY A 7 -8.04 -22.23 -8.83
CA GLY A 7 -8.55 -23.22 -9.79
C GLY A 7 -8.62 -22.61 -11.22
N PRO A 8 -8.99 -23.37 -12.27
CA PRO A 8 -8.58 -23.16 -13.67
C PRO A 8 -9.18 -21.97 -14.44
N ARG A 9 -9.62 -20.87 -13.86
CA ARG A 9 -9.95 -19.62 -14.60
C ARG A 9 -9.74 -18.37 -13.76
N SER A 10 -8.90 -17.42 -14.23
CA SER A 10 -8.78 -16.09 -13.64
C SER A 10 -9.85 -15.18 -14.21
N ASN A 11 -10.80 -14.77 -13.39
CA ASN A 11 -11.52 -13.54 -13.64
C ASN A 11 -10.78 -12.46 -12.86
N TYR A 12 -9.83 -11.78 -13.49
CA TYR A 12 -9.27 -10.54 -12.97
C TYR A 12 -10.40 -9.52 -12.98
N SER A 13 -10.91 -9.16 -11.82
CA SER A 13 -11.90 -8.11 -11.70
C SER A 13 -11.19 -6.87 -11.13
N ASP A 14 -11.09 -5.83 -11.93
CA ASP A 14 -10.57 -4.51 -11.57
C ASP A 14 -11.42 -3.78 -10.51
N ARG A 15 -12.52 -4.38 -10.09
CA ARG A 15 -13.47 -3.76 -9.15
C ARG A 15 -13.15 -4.19 -7.72
N LYS A 16 -12.26 -3.46 -7.06
CA LYS A 16 -11.90 -3.62 -5.64
C LYS A 16 -13.11 -3.76 -4.69
N THR A 17 -14.24 -3.18 -5.05
CA THR A 17 -15.48 -3.21 -4.25
C THR A 17 -16.32 -4.48 -4.40
N GLY A 18 -16.17 -5.24 -5.48
CA GLY A 18 -16.94 -6.47 -5.74
C GLY A 18 -16.27 -7.75 -5.27
N LEU A 19 -14.95 -7.74 -5.10
CA LEU A 19 -14.15 -8.92 -4.73
C LEU A 19 -14.55 -9.56 -3.39
N PRO A 20 -14.79 -8.81 -2.30
CA PRO A 20 -15.23 -9.42 -1.04
C PRO A 20 -16.58 -10.14 -1.13
N ALA A 21 -17.49 -9.63 -1.97
CA ALA A 21 -18.80 -10.25 -2.18
C ALA A 21 -18.69 -11.52 -3.04
N GLN A 22 -17.82 -11.52 -4.05
CA GLN A 22 -17.54 -12.70 -4.86
C GLN A 22 -16.84 -13.80 -4.04
N LEU A 23 -15.91 -13.42 -3.16
CA LEU A 23 -15.23 -14.35 -2.26
C LEU A 23 -16.23 -15.06 -1.35
N ALA A 24 -17.15 -14.33 -0.74
CA ALA A 24 -18.17 -14.87 0.16
C ALA A 24 -19.21 -15.77 -0.56
N SER A 25 -19.36 -15.67 -1.88
CA SER A 25 -20.34 -16.42 -2.66
C SER A 25 -19.76 -17.59 -3.45
N THR A 26 -18.43 -17.79 -3.42
CA THR A 26 -17.75 -18.81 -4.23
C THR A 26 -17.01 -19.78 -3.33
N GLN A 27 -17.42 -21.03 -3.36
CA GLN A 27 -16.74 -22.10 -2.61
C GLN A 27 -15.31 -22.29 -3.12
N ASP A 28 -14.37 -22.49 -2.20
CA ASP A 28 -12.94 -22.67 -2.47
C ASP A 28 -12.29 -21.49 -3.25
N ALA A 29 -12.87 -20.31 -3.10
CA ALA A 29 -12.32 -19.12 -3.71
C ALA A 29 -11.09 -18.62 -2.94
N ILE A 30 -10.16 -18.10 -3.68
CA ILE A 30 -8.96 -17.45 -3.17
C ILE A 30 -8.88 -16.07 -3.82
N ALA A 31 -8.61 -14.95 -3.10
CA ALA A 31 -8.51 -13.60 -3.63
C ALA A 31 -7.27 -12.86 -3.10
N VAL A 32 -6.70 -11.90 -3.81
CA VAL A 32 -5.69 -10.95 -3.34
C VAL A 32 -6.40 -9.65 -2.97
N LEU A 33 -6.31 -9.26 -1.74
CA LEU A 33 -6.95 -8.05 -1.24
C LEU A 33 -5.92 -7.19 -0.47
N PRO A 34 -5.88 -5.89 -0.71
CA PRO A 34 -5.14 -4.99 0.16
C PRO A 34 -5.95 -4.64 1.41
N GLN A 35 -5.30 -4.08 2.42
CA GLN A 35 -6.03 -3.39 3.50
C GLN A 35 -6.70 -2.11 2.93
N PRO A 36 -7.86 -1.73 3.44
CA PRO A 36 -8.65 -2.35 4.52
C PRO A 36 -9.63 -3.45 4.06
N TYR A 37 -9.58 -3.87 2.80
CA TYR A 37 -10.56 -4.81 2.24
C TYR A 37 -10.46 -6.21 2.84
N VAL A 38 -9.26 -6.69 3.17
CA VAL A 38 -9.06 -7.95 3.90
C VAL A 38 -9.76 -7.92 5.24
N THR A 39 -9.53 -6.86 6.03
CA THR A 39 -10.19 -6.68 7.33
C THR A 39 -11.71 -6.61 7.18
N ALA A 40 -12.21 -5.86 6.19
CA ALA A 40 -13.64 -5.74 5.95
C ALA A 40 -14.28 -7.07 5.51
N ALA A 41 -13.59 -7.88 4.73
CA ALA A 41 -14.05 -9.21 4.33
C ALA A 41 -14.13 -10.17 5.51
N GLY A 42 -13.08 -10.28 6.31
CA GLY A 42 -13.04 -11.13 7.50
C GLY A 42 -14.01 -10.71 8.62
N LEU A 43 -14.43 -9.44 8.65
CA LEU A 43 -15.49 -8.98 9.56
C LEU A 43 -16.90 -9.37 9.09
N LYS A 44 -17.09 -9.67 7.82
CA LYS A 44 -18.37 -10.10 7.24
C LYS A 44 -18.53 -11.61 7.23
N ASP A 45 -17.43 -12.31 7.11
CA ASP A 45 -17.41 -13.77 6.99
C ASP A 45 -16.21 -14.31 7.80
N ASP A 46 -16.49 -14.92 8.93
CA ASP A 46 -15.50 -15.48 9.86
C ASP A 46 -14.91 -16.81 9.39
N THR A 47 -15.42 -17.37 8.31
CA THR A 47 -14.83 -18.56 7.66
C THR A 47 -13.63 -18.20 6.78
N LEU A 48 -13.50 -16.92 6.40
CA LEU A 48 -12.36 -16.43 5.64
C LEU A 48 -11.10 -16.36 6.51
N ARG A 49 -10.00 -16.83 5.97
CA ARG A 49 -8.70 -16.75 6.63
C ARG A 49 -7.66 -16.14 5.72
N VAL A 50 -6.75 -15.40 6.28
CA VAL A 50 -5.52 -14.99 5.60
C VAL A 50 -4.66 -16.23 5.39
N ALA A 51 -4.40 -16.58 4.14
CA ALA A 51 -3.57 -17.73 3.78
C ALA A 51 -2.09 -17.36 3.72
N LEU A 52 -1.78 -16.18 3.16
CA LEU A 52 -0.43 -15.64 3.02
C LEU A 52 -0.47 -14.13 3.26
N ASP A 53 0.51 -13.63 3.99
CA ASP A 53 0.83 -12.20 4.06
C ASP A 53 1.97 -11.93 3.08
N LEU A 54 1.68 -11.15 2.03
CA LEU A 54 2.66 -10.91 0.96
C LEU A 54 3.84 -10.05 1.40
N THR A 55 3.71 -9.22 2.43
CA THR A 55 4.84 -8.52 3.01
C THR A 55 5.80 -9.52 3.63
N ALA A 56 5.28 -10.42 4.48
CA ALA A 56 6.09 -11.46 5.10
C ALA A 56 6.66 -12.49 4.11
N GLU A 57 5.96 -12.75 3.01
CA GLU A 57 6.50 -13.63 1.94
C GLU A 57 7.57 -12.93 1.11
N TRP A 58 7.42 -11.61 0.87
CA TRP A 58 8.42 -10.80 0.18
C TRP A 58 9.75 -10.77 0.93
N ASP A 59 9.71 -10.56 2.24
CA ASP A 59 10.89 -10.52 3.11
C ASP A 59 11.74 -11.81 3.10
N LYS A 60 11.15 -12.93 2.61
CA LYS A 60 11.86 -14.20 2.47
C LYS A 60 12.64 -14.33 1.16
N VAL A 61 12.30 -13.53 0.16
CA VAL A 61 12.79 -13.71 -1.22
C VAL A 61 13.46 -12.46 -1.79
N ALA A 62 13.37 -11.33 -1.12
CA ALA A 62 13.97 -10.07 -1.57
C ALA A 62 14.62 -9.33 -0.39
N ASP A 63 15.74 -8.69 -0.66
CA ASP A 63 16.48 -7.86 0.31
C ASP A 63 15.98 -6.40 0.33
N THR A 64 14.79 -6.14 -0.21
CA THR A 64 14.18 -4.82 -0.32
C THR A 64 12.78 -4.82 0.25
N GLN A 65 12.26 -3.66 0.61
CA GLN A 65 10.88 -3.52 1.10
C GLN A 65 9.86 -3.74 -0.02
N LEU A 66 8.70 -4.33 0.32
CA LEU A 66 7.54 -4.39 -0.58
C LEU A 66 6.85 -3.01 -0.60
N ILE A 67 7.09 -2.24 -1.65
CA ILE A 67 6.54 -0.90 -1.81
C ILE A 67 5.21 -0.95 -2.56
N THR A 68 4.11 -0.68 -1.89
CA THR A 68 2.76 -0.72 -2.50
C THR A 68 2.23 0.66 -2.89
N GLY A 69 2.85 1.73 -2.41
CA GLY A 69 2.48 3.09 -2.73
C GLY A 69 3.55 4.10 -2.38
N VAL A 70 3.64 5.16 -3.16
CA VAL A 70 4.55 6.28 -2.94
C VAL A 70 3.82 7.61 -3.14
N THR A 71 4.26 8.65 -2.46
CA THR A 71 3.84 10.03 -2.74
C THR A 71 4.71 10.58 -3.86
N VAL A 72 4.07 11.19 -4.86
CA VAL A 72 4.75 11.81 -6.00
C VAL A 72 4.41 13.29 -6.09
N VAL A 73 5.36 14.08 -6.56
CA VAL A 73 5.19 15.51 -6.87
C VAL A 73 5.71 15.78 -8.27
N ARG A 74 5.10 16.73 -8.97
CA ARG A 74 5.65 17.16 -10.28
C ARG A 74 6.98 17.86 -10.08
N LYS A 75 8.02 17.45 -10.84
CA LYS A 75 9.38 17.96 -10.73
C LYS A 75 9.43 19.50 -10.76
N ALA A 76 8.81 20.12 -11.77
CA ALA A 76 8.78 21.58 -11.88
C ALA A 76 8.16 22.25 -10.63
N TYR A 77 7.09 21.67 -10.07
CA TYR A 77 6.48 22.22 -8.85
C TYR A 77 7.41 22.11 -7.64
N ALA A 78 8.10 20.98 -7.50
CA ALA A 78 9.03 20.78 -6.41
C ALA A 78 10.25 21.72 -6.49
N GLU A 79 10.75 22.00 -7.70
CA GLU A 79 11.83 22.93 -7.95
C GLU A 79 11.43 24.41 -7.71
N GLU A 80 10.19 24.78 -8.04
CA GLU A 80 9.65 26.13 -7.83
C GLU A 80 9.22 26.40 -6.38
N HIS A 81 8.84 25.34 -5.62
CA HIS A 81 8.26 25.43 -4.29
C HIS A 81 8.87 24.44 -3.29
N PRO A 82 10.20 24.44 -3.11
CA PRO A 82 10.87 23.46 -2.23
C PRO A 82 10.45 23.60 -0.76
N ASP A 83 10.13 24.79 -0.30
CA ASP A 83 9.62 25.10 1.04
C ASP A 83 8.24 24.47 1.28
N VAL A 84 7.37 24.48 0.28
CA VAL A 84 6.05 23.86 0.35
C VAL A 84 6.18 22.33 0.42
N VAL A 85 7.10 21.75 -0.35
CA VAL A 85 7.37 20.30 -0.28
C VAL A 85 7.92 19.92 1.08
N ALA A 86 8.83 20.70 1.64
CA ALA A 86 9.39 20.47 2.97
C ALA A 86 8.31 20.54 4.07
N ALA A 87 7.44 21.57 4.02
CA ALA A 87 6.32 21.70 4.94
C ALA A 87 5.34 20.53 4.83
N PHE A 88 4.99 20.11 3.61
CA PHE A 88 4.14 18.94 3.37
C PHE A 88 4.75 17.66 3.98
N LEU A 89 6.04 17.42 3.78
CA LEU A 89 6.72 16.24 4.33
C LEU A 89 6.72 16.25 5.87
N ALA A 90 6.88 17.42 6.49
CA ALA A 90 6.80 17.56 7.94
C ALA A 90 5.41 17.23 8.48
N ASP A 91 4.35 17.72 7.85
CA ASP A 91 2.95 17.44 8.21
C ASP A 91 2.60 15.97 7.92
N TYR A 92 3.10 15.42 6.81
CA TYR A 92 2.91 14.02 6.45
C TYR A 92 3.53 13.08 7.48
N ALA A 93 4.75 13.36 7.93
CA ALA A 93 5.42 12.59 8.99
C ALA A 93 4.62 12.61 10.31
N GLN A 94 4.03 13.76 10.68
CA GLN A 94 3.16 13.86 11.84
C GLN A 94 1.88 13.02 11.68
N SER A 95 1.27 13.07 10.50
CA SER A 95 0.07 12.28 10.17
C SER A 95 0.35 10.78 10.23
N VAL A 96 1.49 10.33 9.70
CA VAL A 96 1.92 8.92 9.78
C VAL A 96 2.17 8.51 11.23
N ASN A 97 2.82 9.37 12.03
CA ASN A 97 3.01 9.10 13.45
C ASN A 97 1.66 8.97 14.18
N ALA A 98 0.71 9.87 13.92
CA ALA A 98 -0.63 9.80 14.52
C ALA A 98 -1.35 8.50 14.11
N ALA A 99 -1.28 8.10 12.84
CA ALA A 99 -1.87 6.86 12.34
C ALA A 99 -1.34 5.60 13.05
N ASN A 100 -0.10 5.62 13.50
CA ASN A 100 0.54 4.50 14.20
C ASN A 100 0.41 4.56 15.73
N THR A 101 0.18 5.74 16.32
CA THR A 101 0.17 5.93 17.78
C THR A 101 -1.22 6.24 18.36
N ASP A 102 -2.12 6.84 17.57
CA ASP A 102 -3.51 7.14 17.93
C ASP A 102 -4.47 6.43 16.97
N LEU A 103 -4.64 5.14 17.15
CA LEU A 103 -5.51 4.31 16.30
C LEU A 103 -6.99 4.73 16.41
N ASP A 104 -7.45 5.16 17.57
CA ASP A 104 -8.86 5.55 17.77
C ASP A 104 -9.17 6.87 17.09
N GLY A 105 -8.33 7.89 17.29
CA GLY A 105 -8.48 9.19 16.64
C GLY A 105 -8.34 9.08 15.13
N THR A 106 -7.33 8.37 14.65
CA THR A 106 -7.11 8.15 13.21
C THR A 106 -8.27 7.36 12.58
N ALA A 107 -8.79 6.34 13.25
CA ALA A 107 -9.92 5.57 12.73
C ALA A 107 -11.19 6.41 12.63
N ALA A 108 -11.46 7.29 13.62
CA ALA A 108 -12.58 8.22 13.59
C ALA A 108 -12.44 9.21 12.40
N LEU A 109 -11.25 9.78 12.20
CA LEU A 109 -10.98 10.66 11.06
C LEU A 109 -11.13 9.93 9.71
N CYS A 110 -10.69 8.68 9.59
CA CYS A 110 -10.87 7.88 8.38
C CYS A 110 -12.35 7.69 8.01
N GLU A 111 -13.23 7.51 9.00
CA GLU A 111 -14.67 7.45 8.76
C GLU A 111 -15.26 8.82 8.41
N GLU A 112 -14.91 9.85 9.15
CA GLU A 112 -15.37 11.23 8.93
C GLU A 112 -15.01 11.74 7.52
N GLN A 113 -13.78 11.48 7.08
CA GLN A 113 -13.29 11.89 5.77
C GLN A 113 -13.66 10.91 4.64
N GLY A 114 -14.40 9.84 4.93
CA GLY A 114 -14.86 8.86 3.94
C GLY A 114 -13.74 8.00 3.33
N VAL A 115 -12.59 7.91 3.99
CA VAL A 115 -11.47 7.04 3.57
C VAL A 115 -11.83 5.58 3.77
N VAL A 116 -12.48 5.27 4.89
CA VAL A 116 -13.00 3.95 5.22
C VAL A 116 -14.44 4.08 5.69
N ALA A 117 -15.29 3.16 5.30
CA ALA A 117 -16.73 3.24 5.57
C ALA A 117 -17.13 3.26 7.06
N LYS A 118 -16.28 2.71 7.94
CA LYS A 118 -16.52 2.66 9.40
C LYS A 118 -15.20 2.70 10.18
N ALA A 119 -15.15 3.49 11.24
CA ALA A 119 -14.00 3.58 12.13
C ALA A 119 -13.57 2.22 12.70
N ALA A 120 -14.51 1.33 13.00
CA ALA A 120 -14.21 0.00 13.50
C ALA A 120 -13.41 -0.87 12.49
N ILE A 121 -13.63 -0.68 11.19
CA ILE A 121 -12.83 -1.33 10.14
C ILE A 121 -11.45 -0.68 10.08
N ALA A 122 -11.38 0.65 10.07
CA ALA A 122 -10.14 1.40 10.04
C ALA A 122 -9.23 1.02 11.22
N LYS A 123 -9.76 1.02 12.44
CA LYS A 123 -9.03 0.66 13.66
C LYS A 123 -8.39 -0.72 13.59
N LYS A 124 -9.08 -1.71 13.01
CA LYS A 124 -8.54 -3.06 12.83
C LYS A 124 -7.54 -3.18 11.67
N ALA A 125 -7.73 -2.37 10.61
CA ALA A 125 -6.90 -2.44 9.41
C ALA A 125 -5.57 -1.68 9.57
N LEU A 126 -5.58 -0.52 10.24
CA LEU A 126 -4.44 0.39 10.36
C LEU A 126 -3.12 -0.31 10.78
N PRO A 127 -3.11 -1.21 11.80
CA PRO A 127 -1.88 -1.90 12.18
C PRO A 127 -1.26 -2.78 11.08
N ASN A 128 -2.05 -3.15 10.08
CA ASN A 128 -1.62 -4.00 8.96
C ASN A 128 -1.46 -3.22 7.64
N CYS A 129 -1.56 -1.89 7.68
CA CYS A 129 -1.43 -1.06 6.48
C CYS A 129 0.01 -0.71 6.12
N ASN A 130 0.98 -0.99 7.01
CA ASN A 130 2.40 -0.63 6.84
C ASN A 130 2.56 0.86 6.47
N ILE A 131 1.91 1.75 7.23
CA ILE A 131 1.93 3.19 6.99
C ILE A 131 3.26 3.76 7.49
N VAL A 132 4.09 4.23 6.56
CA VAL A 132 5.42 4.77 6.84
C VAL A 132 5.64 6.12 6.14
N CYS A 133 6.56 6.91 6.65
CA CYS A 133 7.06 8.13 6.02
C CYS A 133 8.57 7.99 5.83
N LEU A 134 8.97 7.39 4.71
CA LEU A 134 10.36 7.29 4.30
C LEU A 134 10.71 8.46 3.39
N THR A 135 11.90 9.05 3.56
CA THR A 135 12.39 10.18 2.78
C THR A 135 13.89 10.05 2.50
N GLY A 136 14.42 10.86 1.59
CA GLY A 136 15.85 10.92 1.30
C GLY A 136 16.44 9.60 0.80
N GLU A 137 17.63 9.26 1.28
CA GLU A 137 18.39 8.09 0.81
C GLU A 137 17.73 6.77 1.18
N GLU A 138 17.01 6.69 2.29
CA GLU A 138 16.27 5.49 2.70
C GLU A 138 15.13 5.20 1.71
N LEU A 139 14.29 6.21 1.41
CA LEU A 139 13.24 6.09 0.39
C LEU A 139 13.83 5.68 -0.96
N LYS A 140 14.93 6.33 -1.37
CA LYS A 140 15.59 6.05 -2.65
C LYS A 140 16.08 4.60 -2.71
N ALA A 141 16.76 4.12 -1.68
CA ALA A 141 17.27 2.76 -1.62
C ALA A 141 16.12 1.73 -1.73
N ASP A 142 15.06 1.89 -0.94
CA ASP A 142 13.94 0.97 -0.92
C ASP A 142 13.17 0.99 -2.25
N VAL A 143 12.84 2.17 -2.77
CA VAL A 143 12.10 2.29 -4.04
C VAL A 143 12.91 1.80 -5.22
N SER A 144 14.21 2.15 -5.31
CA SER A 144 15.05 1.68 -6.41
C SER A 144 15.25 0.17 -6.38
N GLY A 145 15.43 -0.41 -5.20
CA GLY A 145 15.51 -1.86 -5.04
C GLY A 145 14.23 -2.57 -5.45
N TYR A 146 13.07 -2.06 -5.01
CA TYR A 146 11.78 -2.61 -5.41
C TYR A 146 11.53 -2.50 -6.93
N LEU A 147 11.83 -1.35 -7.53
CA LEU A 147 11.71 -1.15 -8.98
C LEU A 147 12.66 -2.06 -9.78
N GLN A 148 13.85 -2.35 -9.25
CA GLN A 148 14.77 -3.31 -9.86
C GLN A 148 14.17 -4.72 -9.92
N VAL A 149 13.56 -5.19 -8.83
CA VAL A 149 12.89 -6.51 -8.80
C VAL A 149 11.76 -6.57 -9.82
N LEU A 150 10.95 -5.50 -9.92
CA LEU A 150 9.89 -5.43 -10.93
C LEU A 150 10.45 -5.42 -12.36
N TYR A 151 11.53 -4.67 -12.61
CA TYR A 151 12.18 -4.59 -13.90
C TYR A 151 12.76 -5.93 -14.33
N ASP A 152 13.41 -6.66 -13.43
CA ASP A 152 14.00 -7.97 -13.70
C ASP A 152 12.93 -9.02 -14.02
N ALA A 153 11.76 -8.91 -13.39
CA ALA A 153 10.61 -9.78 -13.67
C ALA A 153 9.91 -9.42 -14.99
N ASP A 154 9.64 -8.14 -15.23
CA ASP A 154 9.04 -7.62 -16.46
C ASP A 154 9.38 -6.13 -16.61
N PRO A 155 10.27 -5.74 -17.54
CA PRO A 155 10.61 -4.35 -17.77
C PRO A 155 9.41 -3.45 -18.09
N ALA A 156 8.36 -3.99 -18.68
CA ALA A 156 7.16 -3.22 -18.99
C ALA A 156 6.40 -2.75 -17.73
N ALA A 157 6.56 -3.47 -16.59
CA ALA A 157 5.95 -3.10 -15.31
C ALA A 157 6.45 -1.75 -14.78
N VAL A 158 7.65 -1.32 -15.18
CA VAL A 158 8.25 -0.03 -14.79
C VAL A 158 8.40 0.93 -15.98
N GLY A 159 7.65 0.73 -17.06
CA GLY A 159 7.68 1.58 -18.26
C GLY A 159 8.86 1.34 -19.20
N GLY A 160 9.53 0.21 -19.08
CA GLY A 160 10.63 -0.24 -19.96
C GLY A 160 12.03 0.22 -19.56
N THR A 161 12.15 1.17 -18.63
CA THR A 161 13.43 1.66 -18.11
C THR A 161 13.32 2.01 -16.65
N LEU A 162 14.39 1.78 -15.89
CA LEU A 162 14.47 2.27 -14.50
C LEU A 162 14.64 3.79 -14.47
N PRO A 163 14.07 4.48 -13.45
CA PRO A 163 14.22 5.91 -13.30
C PRO A 163 15.67 6.29 -12.98
N GLY A 164 16.07 7.50 -13.42
CA GLY A 164 17.35 8.11 -13.08
C GLY A 164 17.35 8.75 -11.68
N GLU A 165 18.51 9.30 -11.29
CA GLU A 165 18.71 9.95 -9.99
C GLU A 165 17.76 11.11 -9.73
N ASP A 166 17.35 11.83 -10.77
CA ASP A 166 16.45 12.98 -10.71
C ASP A 166 14.97 12.64 -10.50
N PHE A 167 14.66 11.33 -10.42
CA PHE A 167 13.33 10.85 -10.04
C PHE A 167 13.08 10.97 -8.54
N TYR A 168 14.13 10.88 -7.74
CA TYR A 168 14.04 10.88 -6.28
C TYR A 168 14.19 12.29 -5.73
N TRP A 169 13.25 12.71 -4.89
CA TRP A 169 13.35 13.98 -4.19
C TRP A 169 14.40 13.89 -3.07
N ALA A 170 15.51 14.62 -3.24
CA ALA A 170 16.47 14.86 -2.17
C ALA A 170 16.14 16.22 -1.54
N ALA A 171 15.85 16.25 -0.25
CA ALA A 171 15.72 17.51 0.49
C ALA A 171 17.04 18.27 0.40
N GLN A 172 16.98 19.52 -0.07
CA GLN A 172 18.13 20.42 -0.08
C GLN A 172 18.31 21.07 1.28
#